data_70d917b052521a91a954434fedd1f888
#
_entry.id   70d917b052521a91a954434fedd1f888
#
_cell.length_a   1.000
_cell.length_b   1.000
_cell.length_c   1.000
_cell.angle_alpha   90.00
_cell.angle_beta   90.00
_cell.angle_gamma   90.00
#
_symmetry.space_group_name_H-M   'P 1'
#
loop_
_entity.id
_entity.type
_entity.pdbx_description
1 polymer ?
#
loop_
_entity_poly.entity_id
_entity_poly.type
_entity_poly.pdbx_seq_one_letter_code
_entity_poly.pdbx_strand_id
1 'polypeptide(L)'
;MSMVLGAEPAQAPERVLTTAGWLSLEHEYVPRVVAGEHLHAHPEAKAALAIAARTFVLRAMRDRPTLGRTTPIPSGEGFQVFARGASEECVIAASVTQGIVLRYQGRMILANHVAGAYWKPDGSLGSDPTNTERWVTYNLGRRGGDVIPTGLSLRSHPGNRGCLGQHCANWLAAQGYDHRTILRFFYGDDVELHELASRERTGLVGRALWGVLALAIIGITMRR
;
A
#
# COMPACT_ATOMS: atom_id res chain seq x y z
N MET A 1 -25.85 -8.54 12.27
CA MET A 1 -25.58 -8.92 10.87
C MET A 1 -24.05 -9.13 10.76
N SER A 2 -23.61 -10.38 10.77
CA SER A 2 -22.18 -10.71 10.70
C SER A 2 -21.69 -10.42 9.28
N MET A 3 -20.77 -9.46 9.13
CA MET A 3 -20.08 -9.27 7.85
C MET A 3 -19.23 -10.51 7.59
N VAL A 4 -19.56 -11.29 6.57
CA VAL A 4 -18.68 -12.31 6.04
C VAL A 4 -17.53 -11.57 5.35
N LEU A 5 -16.44 -11.35 6.07
CA LEU A 5 -15.23 -10.76 5.49
C LEU A 5 -14.63 -11.79 4.52
N GLY A 6 -14.46 -11.40 3.28
CA GLY A 6 -13.82 -12.24 2.25
C GLY A 6 -12.42 -12.70 2.70
N ALA A 7 -11.95 -13.82 2.12
CA ALA A 7 -10.59 -14.32 2.38
C ALA A 7 -9.55 -13.27 1.96
N GLU A 8 -8.44 -13.20 2.71
CA GLU A 8 -7.31 -12.35 2.35
C GLU A 8 -6.71 -12.84 1.03
N PRO A 9 -6.46 -11.95 0.05
CA PRO A 9 -5.88 -12.36 -1.21
C PRO A 9 -4.45 -12.89 -1.01
N ALA A 10 -4.17 -14.06 -1.55
CA ALA A 10 -2.81 -14.61 -1.59
C ALA A 10 -1.94 -13.91 -2.65
N GLN A 11 -2.57 -13.35 -3.68
CA GLN A 11 -1.93 -12.66 -4.80
C GLN A 11 -2.67 -11.36 -5.10
N ALA A 12 -1.92 -10.34 -5.54
CA ALA A 12 -2.50 -9.14 -6.09
C ALA A 12 -3.05 -9.40 -7.51
N PRO A 13 -4.15 -8.75 -7.92
CA PRO A 13 -4.59 -8.77 -9.31
C PRO A 13 -3.55 -8.05 -10.19
N GLU A 14 -3.34 -8.54 -11.41
CA GLU A 14 -2.45 -7.89 -12.37
C GLU A 14 -2.99 -6.53 -12.81
N ARG A 15 -4.31 -6.43 -13.00
CA ARG A 15 -4.99 -5.22 -13.46
C ARG A 15 -6.22 -4.92 -12.64
N VAL A 16 -6.57 -3.65 -12.58
CA VAL A 16 -7.78 -3.13 -11.93
C VAL A 16 -8.57 -2.24 -12.89
N LEU A 17 -9.89 -2.38 -12.88
CA LEU A 17 -10.79 -1.50 -13.62
C LEU A 17 -10.96 -0.20 -12.85
N THR A 18 -10.68 0.93 -13.48
CA THR A 18 -10.83 2.28 -12.94
C THR A 18 -11.74 3.13 -13.83
N THR A 19 -12.10 4.33 -13.38
CA THR A 19 -12.81 5.31 -14.22
C THR A 19 -11.99 5.78 -15.43
N ALA A 20 -10.67 5.54 -15.44
CA ALA A 20 -9.78 5.78 -16.56
C ALA A 20 -9.55 4.52 -17.45
N GLY A 21 -10.29 3.42 -17.21
CA GLY A 21 -10.11 2.14 -17.88
C GLY A 21 -9.30 1.13 -17.07
N TRP A 22 -8.85 0.06 -17.73
CA TRP A 22 -8.02 -0.99 -17.13
C TRP A 22 -6.57 -0.53 -16.96
N LEU A 23 -6.09 -0.51 -15.72
CA LEU A 23 -4.71 -0.17 -15.37
C LEU A 23 -4.01 -1.39 -14.76
N SER A 24 -2.72 -1.55 -15.04
CA SER A 24 -1.87 -2.44 -14.25
C SER A 24 -1.82 -1.94 -12.81
N LEU A 25 -2.07 -2.83 -11.83
CA LEU A 25 -2.06 -2.42 -10.42
C LEU A 25 -0.71 -1.80 -10.03
N GLU A 26 0.39 -2.51 -10.33
CA GLU A 26 1.72 -2.14 -9.86
C GLU A 26 2.41 -1.10 -10.76
N HIS A 27 2.21 -1.19 -12.08
CA HIS A 27 2.95 -0.35 -13.02
C HIS A 27 2.22 0.94 -13.42
N GLU A 28 0.90 1.01 -13.14
CA GLU A 28 0.10 2.18 -13.51
C GLU A 28 -0.71 2.73 -12.34
N TYR A 29 -1.58 1.91 -11.70
CA TYR A 29 -2.51 2.42 -10.69
C TYR A 29 -1.78 2.97 -9.47
N VAL A 30 -0.95 2.16 -8.80
CA VAL A 30 -0.22 2.59 -7.58
C VAL A 30 0.69 3.79 -7.85
N PRO A 31 1.54 3.82 -8.92
CA PRO A 31 2.32 5.01 -9.26
C PRO A 31 1.48 6.26 -9.50
N ARG A 32 0.32 6.13 -10.17
CA ARG A 32 -0.58 7.27 -10.44
C ARG A 32 -1.28 7.76 -9.17
N VAL A 33 -1.58 6.88 -8.20
CA VAL A 33 -2.06 7.30 -6.88
C VAL A 33 -0.98 8.08 -6.15
N VAL A 34 0.26 7.60 -6.09
CA VAL A 34 1.37 8.33 -5.47
C VAL A 34 1.56 9.71 -6.11
N ALA A 35 1.45 9.79 -7.43
CA ALA A 35 1.55 11.06 -8.16
C ALA A 35 0.36 11.99 -7.91
N GLY A 36 -0.85 11.45 -7.79
CA GLY A 36 -2.08 12.23 -7.52
C GLY A 36 -2.17 12.74 -6.08
N GLU A 37 -1.65 11.97 -5.15
CA GLU A 37 -1.73 12.25 -3.73
C GLU A 37 -0.53 13.08 -3.22
N HIS A 38 0.71 12.79 -3.68
CA HIS A 38 1.90 13.50 -3.18
C HIS A 38 3.09 13.47 -4.15
N LEU A 39 2.94 14.10 -5.31
CA LEU A 39 3.92 14.09 -6.41
C LEU A 39 5.34 14.51 -5.99
N HIS A 40 5.48 15.53 -5.16
CA HIS A 40 6.77 16.13 -4.78
C HIS A 40 7.34 15.63 -3.45
N ALA A 41 6.83 14.52 -2.92
CA ALA A 41 7.32 13.95 -1.67
C ALA A 41 8.74 13.33 -1.83
N HIS A 42 9.41 13.20 -0.69
CA HIS A 42 10.66 12.45 -0.56
C HIS A 42 10.46 10.97 -0.99
N PRO A 43 11.48 10.29 -1.56
CA PRO A 43 11.35 8.89 -2.00
C PRO A 43 10.79 7.93 -0.95
N GLU A 44 11.23 8.02 0.31
CA GLU A 44 10.72 7.16 1.39
C GLU A 44 9.26 7.44 1.74
N ALA A 45 8.82 8.70 1.67
CA ALA A 45 7.40 9.04 1.84
C ALA A 45 6.55 8.52 0.69
N LYS A 46 7.03 8.60 -0.56
CA LYS A 46 6.39 7.99 -1.73
C LYS A 46 6.30 6.47 -1.59
N ALA A 47 7.34 5.80 -1.09
CA ALA A 47 7.35 4.36 -0.85
C ALA A 47 6.33 3.96 0.24
N ALA A 48 6.26 4.71 1.35
CA ALA A 48 5.26 4.50 2.39
C ALA A 48 3.83 4.68 1.84
N LEU A 49 3.60 5.73 1.04
CA LEU A 49 2.31 5.98 0.41
C LEU A 49 1.94 4.91 -0.61
N ALA A 50 2.89 4.40 -1.40
CA ALA A 50 2.65 3.31 -2.34
C ALA A 50 2.16 2.04 -1.64
N ILE A 51 2.76 1.68 -0.50
CA ILE A 51 2.31 0.54 0.32
C ILE A 51 0.91 0.80 0.91
N ALA A 52 0.67 1.99 1.46
CA ALA A 52 -0.63 2.35 2.02
C ALA A 52 -1.73 2.35 0.94
N ALA A 53 -1.49 2.96 -0.21
CA ALA A 53 -2.42 3.04 -1.34
C ALA A 53 -2.77 1.64 -1.90
N ARG A 54 -1.76 0.78 -2.07
CA ARG A 54 -1.95 -0.62 -2.48
C ARG A 54 -2.80 -1.38 -1.47
N THR A 55 -2.49 -1.26 -0.19
CA THR A 55 -3.26 -1.91 0.89
C THR A 55 -4.71 -1.44 0.89
N PHE A 56 -4.93 -0.12 0.77
CA PHE A 56 -6.27 0.47 0.75
C PHE A 56 -7.12 -0.07 -0.40
N VAL A 57 -6.61 -0.04 -1.64
CA VAL A 57 -7.38 -0.49 -2.79
C VAL A 57 -7.65 -1.99 -2.76
N LEU A 58 -6.66 -2.82 -2.42
CA LEU A 58 -6.83 -4.26 -2.33
C LEU A 58 -7.81 -4.65 -1.22
N ARG A 59 -7.75 -3.95 -0.09
CA ARG A 59 -8.70 -4.09 0.98
C ARG A 59 -10.12 -3.71 0.53
N ALA A 60 -10.29 -2.58 -0.16
CA ALA A 60 -11.58 -2.14 -0.67
C ALA A 60 -12.17 -3.13 -1.70
N MET A 61 -11.32 -3.72 -2.55
CA MET A 61 -11.73 -4.76 -3.51
C MET A 61 -12.12 -6.07 -2.82
N ARG A 62 -11.48 -6.43 -1.71
CA ARG A 62 -11.88 -7.58 -0.89
C ARG A 62 -13.26 -7.37 -0.26
N ASP A 63 -13.47 -6.19 0.32
CA ASP A 63 -14.72 -5.86 1.01
C ASP A 63 -15.89 -5.59 0.04
N ARG A 64 -15.57 -5.24 -1.20
CA ARG A 64 -16.50 -5.00 -2.33
C ARG A 64 -16.03 -5.79 -3.55
N PRO A 65 -16.45 -7.06 -3.71
CA PRO A 65 -15.87 -7.97 -4.73
C PRO A 65 -16.05 -7.54 -6.18
N THR A 66 -17.00 -6.65 -6.49
CA THR A 66 -17.18 -6.08 -7.84
C THR A 66 -16.23 -4.93 -8.15
N LEU A 67 -15.72 -4.24 -7.09
CA LEU A 67 -14.85 -3.07 -7.25
C LEU A 67 -13.53 -3.47 -7.94
N GLY A 68 -13.11 -2.69 -8.90
CA GLY A 68 -11.88 -2.94 -9.67
C GLY A 68 -11.97 -4.12 -10.64
N ARG A 69 -13.14 -4.77 -10.75
CA ARG A 69 -13.41 -5.90 -11.67
C ARG A 69 -14.53 -5.57 -12.65
N THR A 70 -15.72 -5.34 -12.17
CA THR A 70 -16.90 -4.96 -12.94
C THR A 70 -17.44 -3.57 -12.57
N THR A 71 -17.12 -3.09 -11.36
CA THR A 71 -17.38 -1.73 -10.91
C THR A 71 -16.08 -0.95 -10.93
N PRO A 72 -15.97 0.15 -11.69
CA PRO A 72 -14.75 0.94 -11.76
C PRO A 72 -14.34 1.54 -10.40
N ILE A 73 -13.05 1.53 -10.10
CA ILE A 73 -12.47 2.28 -8.99
C ILE A 73 -12.57 3.78 -9.33
N PRO A 74 -13.20 4.61 -8.49
CA PRO A 74 -13.29 6.04 -8.73
C PRO A 74 -11.96 6.74 -8.42
N SER A 75 -11.71 7.89 -9.06
CA SER A 75 -10.67 8.84 -8.66
C SER A 75 -11.31 10.01 -7.93
N GLY A 76 -10.83 10.32 -6.73
CA GLY A 76 -11.31 11.45 -5.96
C GLY A 76 -11.09 11.31 -4.46
N GLU A 77 -11.34 12.39 -3.72
CA GLU A 77 -11.12 12.50 -2.27
C GLU A 77 -11.90 11.47 -1.44
N GLY A 78 -13.04 10.97 -1.97
CA GLY A 78 -13.83 9.92 -1.31
C GLY A 78 -13.24 8.51 -1.43
N PHE A 79 -12.14 8.34 -2.17
CA PHE A 79 -11.45 7.07 -2.32
C PHE A 79 -9.92 7.28 -2.36
N GLN A 80 -9.35 7.49 -3.54
CA GLN A 80 -7.94 7.85 -3.78
C GLN A 80 -7.87 8.69 -5.04
N VAL A 81 -7.08 9.75 -5.03
CA VAL A 81 -6.82 10.54 -6.24
C VAL A 81 -5.72 9.86 -7.03
N PHE A 82 -5.98 9.51 -8.28
CA PHE A 82 -4.93 9.06 -9.19
C PHE A 82 -4.76 10.02 -10.37
N ALA A 83 -3.51 10.39 -10.65
CA ALA A 83 -3.16 11.29 -11.75
C ALA A 83 -3.31 10.59 -13.11
N ARG A 84 -3.31 11.39 -14.20
CA ARG A 84 -3.33 10.84 -15.57
C ARG A 84 -2.07 10.07 -15.92
N GLY A 85 -0.93 10.41 -15.30
CA GLY A 85 0.37 9.75 -15.43
C GLY A 85 1.14 9.79 -14.12
N ALA A 86 2.28 9.14 -14.06
CA ALA A 86 3.18 9.13 -12.91
C ALA A 86 4.59 9.57 -13.34
N SER A 87 5.30 10.30 -12.48
CA SER A 87 6.72 10.59 -12.68
C SER A 87 7.56 9.31 -12.46
N GLU A 88 8.78 9.31 -12.99
CA GLU A 88 9.72 8.21 -12.80
C GLU A 88 9.93 7.88 -11.31
N GLU A 89 10.04 8.88 -10.45
CA GLU A 89 10.18 8.68 -9.01
C GLU A 89 8.98 7.98 -8.37
N CYS A 90 7.75 8.26 -8.84
CA CYS A 90 6.55 7.58 -8.37
C CYS A 90 6.53 6.11 -8.84
N VAL A 91 7.01 5.85 -10.06
CA VAL A 91 7.16 4.49 -10.60
C VAL A 91 8.20 3.71 -9.79
N ILE A 92 9.36 4.32 -9.50
CA ILE A 92 10.41 3.72 -8.68
C ILE A 92 9.86 3.37 -7.29
N ALA A 93 9.18 4.31 -6.61
CA ALA A 93 8.62 4.07 -5.28
C ALA A 93 7.61 2.91 -5.26
N ALA A 94 6.75 2.80 -6.26
CA ALA A 94 5.83 1.67 -6.41
C ALA A 94 6.56 0.35 -6.68
N SER A 95 7.58 0.38 -7.54
CA SER A 95 8.38 -0.79 -7.92
C SER A 95 9.18 -1.38 -6.76
N VAL A 96 9.89 -0.56 -5.98
CA VAL A 96 10.70 -1.04 -4.84
C VAL A 96 9.84 -1.58 -3.70
N THR A 97 8.54 -1.25 -3.70
CA THR A 97 7.55 -1.73 -2.72
C THR A 97 6.52 -2.67 -3.33
N GLN A 98 6.78 -3.19 -4.54
CA GLN A 98 5.83 -4.03 -5.27
C GLN A 98 5.34 -5.22 -4.44
N GLY A 99 4.03 -5.44 -4.42
CA GLY A 99 3.39 -6.53 -3.69
C GLY A 99 3.32 -6.34 -2.18
N ILE A 100 4.00 -5.34 -1.59
CA ILE A 100 3.98 -5.13 -0.14
C ILE A 100 2.66 -4.48 0.28
N VAL A 101 1.98 -5.07 1.26
CA VAL A 101 0.76 -4.58 1.90
C VAL A 101 0.91 -4.55 3.43
N LEU A 102 0.08 -3.76 4.09
CA LEU A 102 0.04 -3.67 5.54
C LEU A 102 -0.98 -4.66 6.10
N ARG A 103 -0.55 -5.49 7.04
CA ARG A 103 -1.40 -6.43 7.78
C ARG A 103 -1.27 -6.23 9.28
N TYR A 104 -2.31 -6.61 9.98
CA TYR A 104 -2.34 -6.79 11.42
C TYR A 104 -3.10 -8.06 11.74
N GLN A 105 -2.50 -8.97 12.52
CA GLN A 105 -3.06 -10.30 12.81
C GLN A 105 -3.48 -11.05 11.55
N GLY A 106 -2.61 -11.04 10.52
CA GLY A 106 -2.81 -11.72 9.25
C GLY A 106 -3.84 -11.08 8.31
N ARG A 107 -4.46 -9.94 8.66
CA ARG A 107 -5.48 -9.25 7.85
C ARG A 107 -5.02 -7.88 7.41
N MET A 108 -5.32 -7.49 6.16
CA MET A 108 -5.05 -6.14 5.69
C MET A 108 -5.78 -5.10 6.54
N ILE A 109 -5.06 -4.05 6.96
CA ILE A 109 -5.62 -2.90 7.68
C ILE A 109 -6.39 -1.98 6.73
N LEU A 110 -7.11 -0.98 7.26
CA LEU A 110 -7.81 0.01 6.42
C LEU A 110 -6.85 0.92 5.65
N ALA A 111 -5.63 1.11 6.13
CA ALA A 111 -4.58 1.93 5.53
C ALA A 111 -5.05 3.34 5.10
N ASN A 112 -5.89 3.97 5.92
CA ASN A 112 -6.37 5.33 5.67
C ASN A 112 -5.19 6.29 5.56
N HIS A 113 -5.26 7.24 4.63
CA HIS A 113 -4.26 8.29 4.44
C HIS A 113 -4.94 9.58 3.98
N VAL A 114 -4.38 10.70 4.36
CA VAL A 114 -4.87 12.07 4.06
C VAL A 114 -3.67 13.00 3.93
N ALA A 115 -3.88 14.21 3.43
CA ALA A 115 -2.81 15.21 3.34
C ALA A 115 -2.20 15.52 4.72
N GLY A 116 -3.02 15.83 5.72
CA GLY A 116 -2.57 16.27 7.04
C GLY A 116 -2.00 17.68 7.02
N ALA A 117 -1.52 18.14 8.16
CA ALA A 117 -0.83 19.42 8.28
C ALA A 117 0.60 19.34 7.73
N TYR A 118 1.10 20.45 7.20
CA TYR A 118 2.53 20.62 6.98
C TYR A 118 3.26 20.65 8.32
N TRP A 119 4.46 20.07 8.35
CA TRP A 119 5.32 20.12 9.53
C TRP A 119 6.46 21.10 9.31
N LYS A 120 6.76 21.89 10.35
CA LYS A 120 7.86 22.83 10.33
C LYS A 120 9.20 22.11 10.58
N PRO A 121 10.33 22.73 10.25
CA PRO A 121 11.66 22.14 10.50
C PRO A 121 11.91 21.75 11.96
N ASP A 122 11.31 22.47 12.91
CA ASP A 122 11.41 22.20 14.34
C ASP A 122 10.53 21.05 14.86
N GLY A 123 9.79 20.38 13.96
CA GLY A 123 8.90 19.27 14.30
C GLY A 123 7.54 19.71 14.86
N SER A 124 7.21 20.99 14.83
CA SER A 124 5.89 21.49 15.21
C SER A 124 4.92 21.46 14.02
N LEU A 125 3.62 21.42 14.31
CA LEU A 125 2.58 21.50 13.30
C LEU A 125 2.55 22.88 12.64
N GLY A 126 2.44 22.91 11.33
CA GLY A 126 2.24 24.09 10.51
C GLY A 126 0.78 24.24 10.06
N SER A 127 0.59 24.73 8.83
CA SER A 127 -0.74 24.91 8.24
C SER A 127 -1.37 23.57 7.81
N ASP A 128 -2.68 23.47 7.96
CA ASP A 128 -3.51 22.36 7.45
C ASP A 128 -4.56 22.91 6.47
N PRO A 129 -4.20 23.15 5.20
CA PRO A 129 -5.11 23.77 4.23
C PRO A 129 -6.30 22.89 3.87
N THR A 130 -6.17 21.56 4.06
CA THR A 130 -7.22 20.59 3.76
C THR A 130 -8.12 20.27 4.96
N ASN A 131 -7.73 20.77 6.16
CA ASN A 131 -8.40 20.43 7.42
C ASN A 131 -8.53 18.92 7.66
N THR A 132 -7.46 18.18 7.28
CA THR A 132 -7.42 16.71 7.40
C THR A 132 -6.51 16.21 8.51
N GLU A 133 -5.74 17.09 9.17
CA GLU A 133 -4.89 16.73 10.30
C GLU A 133 -5.68 16.07 11.44
N ARG A 134 -6.92 16.45 11.65
CA ARG A 134 -7.84 15.84 12.64
C ARG A 134 -8.05 14.34 12.45
N TRP A 135 -7.73 13.79 11.29
CA TRP A 135 -7.84 12.37 10.98
C TRP A 135 -6.53 11.61 11.14
N VAL A 136 -5.38 12.33 11.11
CA VAL A 136 -4.06 11.76 11.28
C VAL A 136 -3.92 11.20 12.69
N THR A 137 -3.19 10.10 12.83
CA THR A 137 -2.93 9.47 14.12
C THR A 137 -1.45 9.16 14.27
N TYR A 138 -0.93 9.37 15.48
CA TYR A 138 0.47 9.17 15.82
C TYR A 138 0.60 7.97 16.75
N ASN A 139 1.11 6.87 16.21
CA ASN A 139 1.12 5.57 16.85
C ASN A 139 2.52 4.99 17.10
N LEU A 140 3.55 5.82 17.04
CA LEU A 140 4.92 5.40 17.34
C LEU A 140 4.99 4.79 18.75
N GLY A 141 5.58 3.60 18.87
CA GLY A 141 5.70 2.86 20.12
C GLY A 141 4.41 2.17 20.58
N ARG A 142 3.27 2.35 19.88
CA ARG A 142 1.99 1.75 20.24
C ARG A 142 1.78 0.40 19.59
N ARG A 143 1.09 -0.50 20.31
CA ARG A 143 0.80 -1.87 19.86
C ARG A 143 -0.59 -2.31 20.30
N GLY A 144 -1.14 -3.36 19.70
CA GLY A 144 -2.39 -3.98 20.13
C GLY A 144 -3.53 -2.99 20.25
N GLY A 145 -4.16 -3.00 21.40
CA GLY A 145 -5.27 -2.09 21.75
C GLY A 145 -4.87 -0.65 22.03
N ASP A 146 -3.58 -0.35 22.22
CA ASP A 146 -3.08 1.01 22.49
C ASP A 146 -2.95 1.85 21.21
N VAL A 147 -3.04 1.22 20.03
CA VAL A 147 -3.02 1.94 18.76
C VAL A 147 -4.28 2.80 18.62
N ILE A 148 -4.09 4.10 18.40
CA ILE A 148 -5.16 5.07 18.24
C ILE A 148 -5.82 4.88 16.87
N PRO A 149 -7.12 4.52 16.81
CA PRO A 149 -7.85 4.43 15.56
C PRO A 149 -8.19 5.84 15.05
N THR A 150 -8.18 6.03 13.72
CA THR A 150 -8.64 7.29 13.12
C THR A 150 -10.17 7.44 13.20
N GLY A 151 -10.63 8.71 13.30
CA GLY A 151 -12.05 9.04 13.17
C GLY A 151 -12.57 9.03 11.71
N LEU A 152 -11.69 8.85 10.72
CA LEU A 152 -12.07 8.75 9.31
C LEU A 152 -12.83 7.45 9.00
N SER A 153 -12.64 6.43 9.82
CA SER A 153 -13.33 5.13 9.72
C SER A 153 -13.96 4.76 11.06
N LEU A 154 -14.86 3.78 11.06
CA LEU A 154 -15.48 3.28 12.29
C LEU A 154 -14.38 2.87 13.29
N ARG A 155 -14.34 3.52 14.46
CA ARG A 155 -13.27 3.33 15.45
C ARG A 155 -13.18 1.91 15.98
N SER A 156 -14.33 1.20 16.09
CA SER A 156 -14.38 -0.20 16.55
C SER A 156 -14.02 -1.22 15.46
N HIS A 157 -13.74 -0.77 14.23
CA HIS A 157 -13.36 -1.68 13.16
C HIS A 157 -11.95 -2.25 13.42
N PRO A 158 -11.76 -3.58 13.47
CA PRO A 158 -10.49 -4.21 13.86
C PRO A 158 -9.31 -3.86 12.93
N GLY A 159 -9.59 -3.48 11.69
CA GLY A 159 -8.57 -3.00 10.74
C GLY A 159 -8.29 -1.51 10.83
N ASN A 160 -8.99 -0.74 11.69
CA ASN A 160 -8.72 0.68 11.88
C ASN A 160 -7.52 0.87 12.81
N ARG A 161 -6.33 0.91 12.21
CA ARG A 161 -5.05 1.04 12.91
C ARG A 161 -4.51 2.49 12.85
N GLY A 162 -5.32 3.45 12.38
CA GLY A 162 -4.93 4.85 12.27
C GLY A 162 -4.98 5.38 10.85
N CYS A 163 -4.32 6.53 10.64
CA CYS A 163 -4.30 7.27 9.38
C CYS A 163 -2.94 7.92 9.15
N LEU A 164 -2.37 7.70 7.98
CA LEU A 164 -1.12 8.34 7.56
C LEU A 164 -1.40 9.78 7.11
N GLY A 165 -0.61 10.74 7.66
CA GLY A 165 -0.53 12.12 7.20
C GLY A 165 0.60 12.26 6.17
N GLN A 166 0.26 12.59 4.92
CA GLN A 166 1.24 12.61 3.81
C GLN A 166 2.31 13.68 4.04
N HIS A 167 1.94 14.88 4.51
CA HIS A 167 2.91 15.94 4.80
C HIS A 167 3.83 15.59 5.98
N CYS A 168 3.29 14.94 7.03
CA CYS A 168 4.10 14.44 8.13
C CYS A 168 5.04 13.31 7.65
N ALA A 169 4.55 12.37 6.84
CA ALA A 169 5.38 11.33 6.25
C ALA A 169 6.56 11.90 5.45
N ASN A 170 6.31 12.97 4.68
CA ASN A 170 7.35 13.68 3.95
C ASN A 170 8.39 14.34 4.86
N TRP A 171 7.94 14.95 5.96
CA TRP A 171 8.82 15.53 6.96
C TRP A 171 9.68 14.44 7.64
N LEU A 172 9.08 13.32 8.06
CA LEU A 172 9.80 12.17 8.63
C LEU A 172 10.87 11.63 7.68
N ALA A 173 10.53 11.46 6.40
CA ALA A 173 11.48 11.01 5.38
C ALA A 173 12.65 11.98 5.22
N ALA A 174 12.42 13.30 5.28
CA ALA A 174 13.46 14.31 5.26
C ALA A 174 14.34 14.30 6.53
N GLN A 175 13.86 13.72 7.65
CA GLN A 175 14.66 13.46 8.85
C GLN A 175 15.43 12.12 8.77
N GLY A 176 15.36 11.39 7.66
CA GLY A 176 16.09 10.13 7.43
C GLY A 176 15.31 8.87 7.85
N TYR A 177 14.02 8.95 8.15
CA TYR A 177 13.21 7.77 8.44
C TYR A 177 12.87 7.03 7.14
N ASP A 178 13.02 5.70 7.16
CA ASP A 178 12.62 4.84 6.05
C ASP A 178 11.09 4.63 6.02
N HIS A 179 10.58 4.14 4.90
CA HIS A 179 9.15 3.91 4.70
C HIS A 179 8.53 2.92 5.71
N ARG A 180 9.33 1.96 6.25
CA ARG A 180 8.86 1.00 7.25
C ARG A 180 8.61 1.68 8.59
N THR A 181 9.53 2.53 9.00
CA THR A 181 9.41 3.32 10.22
C THR A 181 8.30 4.35 10.10
N ILE A 182 8.18 5.02 8.94
CA ILE A 182 7.08 5.95 8.65
C ILE A 182 5.72 5.25 8.77
N LEU A 183 5.55 4.06 8.21
CA LEU A 183 4.30 3.33 8.30
C LEU A 183 3.95 2.94 9.74
N ARG A 184 4.93 2.49 10.53
CA ARG A 184 4.74 2.18 11.95
C ARG A 184 4.39 3.41 12.77
N PHE A 185 4.95 4.56 12.42
CA PHE A 185 4.64 5.83 13.08
C PHE A 185 3.14 6.17 13.03
N PHE A 186 2.44 5.79 11.97
CA PHE A 186 1.01 6.06 11.82
C PHE A 186 0.10 4.89 12.19
N TYR A 187 0.53 3.65 11.94
CA TYR A 187 -0.34 2.47 12.07
C TYR A 187 0.02 1.57 13.27
N GLY A 188 1.08 1.91 14.02
CA GLY A 188 1.56 1.18 15.19
C GLY A 188 2.70 0.20 14.88
N ASP A 189 3.51 -0.10 15.88
CA ASP A 189 4.76 -0.87 15.75
C ASP A 189 4.54 -2.35 15.40
N ASP A 190 3.34 -2.86 15.60
CA ASP A 190 2.96 -4.23 15.31
C ASP A 190 2.24 -4.42 13.97
N VAL A 191 2.23 -3.37 13.13
CA VAL A 191 1.81 -3.53 11.73
C VAL A 191 2.88 -4.31 10.96
N GLU A 192 2.43 -5.29 10.19
CA GLU A 192 3.27 -6.18 9.40
C GLU A 192 3.31 -5.69 7.94
N LEU A 193 4.52 -5.56 7.38
CA LEU A 193 4.71 -5.39 5.94
C LEU A 193 4.79 -6.79 5.32
N HIS A 194 3.71 -7.20 4.66
CA HIS A 194 3.54 -8.53 4.10
C HIS A 194 3.63 -8.47 2.57
N GLU A 195 4.51 -9.30 1.99
CA GLU A 195 4.65 -9.40 0.54
C GLU A 195 3.64 -10.42 -0.03
N LEU A 196 2.75 -9.96 -0.90
CA LEU A 196 1.84 -10.82 -1.66
C LEU A 196 2.62 -11.56 -2.75
N ALA A 197 2.25 -12.82 -3.02
CA ALA A 197 2.84 -13.55 -4.13
C ALA A 197 2.58 -12.83 -5.45
N SER A 198 3.63 -12.61 -6.26
CA SER A 198 3.49 -12.09 -7.62
C SER A 198 3.40 -13.25 -8.61
N ARG A 199 2.54 -13.11 -9.62
CA ARG A 199 2.39 -14.11 -10.69
C ARG A 199 3.68 -14.30 -11.50
N GLU A 200 4.48 -13.25 -11.63
CA GLU A 200 5.75 -13.28 -12.36
C GLU A 200 6.83 -14.11 -11.65
N ARG A 201 6.92 -14.05 -10.31
CA ARG A 201 7.90 -14.84 -9.54
C ARG A 201 7.59 -16.34 -9.57
N THR A 202 6.33 -16.74 -9.59
CA THR A 202 5.95 -18.16 -9.72
C THR A 202 6.30 -18.74 -11.09
N GLY A 203 6.25 -17.92 -12.15
CA GLY A 203 6.65 -18.34 -13.50
C GLY A 203 8.15 -18.56 -13.66
N LEU A 204 8.98 -17.76 -13.02
CA LEU A 204 10.46 -17.86 -13.06
C LEU A 204 10.96 -19.07 -12.23
N VAL A 205 10.41 -19.28 -11.05
CA VAL A 205 10.77 -20.44 -10.21
C VAL A 205 10.31 -21.74 -10.87
N GLY A 206 9.12 -21.77 -11.47
CA GLY A 206 8.63 -22.93 -12.24
C GLY A 206 9.54 -23.24 -13.43
N ARG A 207 9.96 -22.25 -14.21
CA ARG A 207 10.86 -22.44 -15.36
C ARG A 207 12.27 -22.89 -14.95
N ALA A 208 12.81 -22.38 -13.84
CA ALA A 208 14.10 -22.81 -13.32
C ALA A 208 14.08 -24.26 -12.84
N LEU A 209 13.01 -24.72 -12.20
CA LEU A 209 12.85 -26.11 -11.75
C LEU A 209 12.71 -27.09 -12.92
N TRP A 210 11.97 -26.72 -13.99
CA TRP A 210 11.86 -27.56 -15.20
C TRP A 210 13.17 -27.61 -15.99
N GLY A 211 13.94 -26.51 -16.03
CA GLY A 211 15.26 -26.48 -16.67
C GLY A 211 16.28 -27.41 -15.99
N VAL A 212 16.29 -27.46 -14.67
CA VAL A 212 17.19 -28.33 -13.90
C VAL A 212 16.80 -29.80 -14.03
N LEU A 213 15.49 -30.13 -14.06
CA LEU A 213 15.04 -31.52 -14.28
C LEU A 213 15.36 -32.00 -15.69
N ALA A 214 15.22 -31.16 -16.73
CA ALA A 214 15.54 -31.53 -18.11
C ALA A 214 17.03 -31.83 -18.32
N LEU A 215 17.93 -31.07 -17.67
CA LEU A 215 19.37 -31.31 -17.71
C LEU A 215 19.78 -32.59 -16.97
N ALA A 216 19.08 -32.96 -15.89
CA ALA A 216 19.34 -34.22 -15.17
C ALA A 216 18.98 -35.46 -15.98
N ILE A 217 17.91 -35.42 -16.81
CA ILE A 217 17.48 -36.54 -17.64
C ILE A 217 18.42 -36.74 -18.83
N ILE A 218 18.95 -35.67 -19.43
CA ILE A 218 19.89 -35.76 -20.56
C ILE A 218 21.27 -36.29 -20.10
N GLY A 219 21.69 -36.00 -18.86
CA GLY A 219 22.96 -36.50 -18.31
C GLY A 219 23.01 -38.00 -18.03
N ILE A 220 21.85 -38.67 -17.88
CA ILE A 220 21.79 -40.11 -17.58
C ILE A 220 21.81 -40.94 -18.87
N THR A 221 21.44 -40.41 -20.04
CA THR A 221 21.37 -41.11 -21.32
C THR A 221 22.69 -41.13 -22.08
N MET A 222 23.73 -40.42 -21.66
CA MET A 222 25.05 -40.43 -22.33
C MET A 222 26.13 -41.27 -21.61
N ARG A 223 25.77 -42.09 -20.61
CA ARG A 223 26.68 -43.06 -19.99
C ARG A 223 26.14 -44.48 -20.17
N ARG A 224 26.12 -44.97 -21.42
CA ARG A 224 26.16 -46.40 -21.77
C ARG A 224 26.94 -46.54 -23.05
#